data_c5e7c00f2239b6a193e3bc024ffb0301
#
_entry.id   c5e7c00f2239b6a193e3bc024ffb0301
#
_cell.length_a   1.000
_cell.length_b   1.000
_cell.length_c   1.000
_cell.angle_alpha   90.00
_cell.angle_beta   90.00
_cell.angle_gamma   90.00
#
_symmetry.space_group_name_H-M   'P 1'
#
loop_
_entity.id
_entity.type
_entity.pdbx_description
1 polymer ?
#
loop_
_entity_poly.entity_id
_entity_poly.type
_entity_poly.pdbx_seq_one_letter_code
_entity_poly.pdbx_strand_id
1 'polypeptide(L)'
;LDSNQIQITPPKRTKKVTGTRFATILGLNPWSTPFEMWCAITKTYEKPFEDTIYTAAGKAIEPKQAEYMKKSYGMDLITPTDRYGEDYFNKTWGDFFPENPHFGGMWDYLGVDEEGKVDTVLEMKTTKRIEDWQNNAPEYYALQAALYAYLLGVDNVIMVASFLDEKDYADPSKYVPNIKNTITAEFKVS
;
A
#
# COMPACT_ATOMS: atom_id res chain seq x y z
N LEU A 1 13.92 -25.85 19.23
CA LEU A 1 13.07 -26.30 18.11
C LEU A 1 13.97 -26.49 16.89
N ASP A 2 13.94 -27.66 16.29
CA ASP A 2 14.56 -27.88 14.99
C ASP A 2 14.05 -26.86 13.98
N SER A 3 14.96 -26.36 13.15
CA SER A 3 14.64 -25.31 12.15
C SER A 3 13.51 -25.67 11.17
N ASN A 4 13.08 -26.93 11.17
CA ASN A 4 12.02 -27.46 10.31
C ASN A 4 10.66 -27.67 11.03
N GLN A 5 10.57 -27.32 12.30
CA GLN A 5 9.29 -27.46 13.05
C GLN A 5 8.51 -26.17 13.03
N ILE A 6 7.27 -26.26 12.54
CA ILE A 6 6.29 -25.16 12.60
C ILE A 6 5.64 -25.17 13.98
N GLN A 7 5.69 -24.07 14.68
CA GLN A 7 4.97 -23.92 15.93
C GLN A 7 3.46 -23.72 15.64
N ILE A 8 2.65 -24.66 16.03
CA ILE A 8 1.19 -24.66 15.75
C ILE A 8 0.40 -23.90 16.83
N THR A 9 1.00 -23.62 17.97
CA THR A 9 0.30 -22.91 19.06
C THR A 9 0.13 -21.45 18.70
N PRO A 10 -1.12 -20.96 18.52
CA PRO A 10 -1.35 -19.54 18.19
C PRO A 10 -0.80 -18.64 19.29
N PRO A 11 -0.22 -17.49 18.94
CA PRO A 11 0.22 -16.52 19.92
C PRO A 11 -1.00 -15.90 20.61
N LYS A 12 -0.78 -15.36 21.83
CA LYS A 12 -1.82 -14.63 22.56
C LYS A 12 -2.33 -13.40 21.80
N ARG A 13 -1.51 -12.85 20.89
CA ARG A 13 -1.86 -11.70 20.06
C ARG A 13 -1.33 -11.92 18.64
N THR A 14 -2.24 -12.02 17.69
CA THR A 14 -1.93 -12.12 16.26
C THR A 14 -1.53 -10.75 15.68
N LYS A 15 -0.90 -10.78 14.51
CA LYS A 15 -0.69 -9.53 13.73
C LYS A 15 -2.03 -9.06 13.15
N LYS A 16 -2.15 -7.76 12.93
CA LYS A 16 -3.31 -7.19 12.26
C LYS A 16 -3.31 -7.52 10.76
N VAL A 17 -4.49 -7.60 10.19
CA VAL A 17 -4.69 -7.75 8.74
C VAL A 17 -4.55 -6.38 8.10
N THR A 18 -3.49 -6.18 7.33
CA THR A 18 -3.25 -4.98 6.54
C THR A 18 -3.63 -5.21 5.07
N GLY A 19 -3.53 -4.19 4.22
CA GLY A 19 -3.93 -4.30 2.82
C GLY A 19 -3.30 -5.47 2.07
N THR A 20 -1.98 -5.63 2.16
CA THR A 20 -1.25 -6.75 1.54
C THR A 20 -1.71 -8.10 2.11
N ARG A 21 -1.87 -8.19 3.42
CA ARG A 21 -2.33 -9.43 4.08
C ARG A 21 -3.76 -9.78 3.70
N PHE A 22 -4.63 -8.78 3.60
CA PHE A 22 -6.01 -8.96 3.18
C PHE A 22 -6.11 -9.58 1.79
N ALA A 23 -5.44 -9.00 0.80
CA ALA A 23 -5.40 -9.53 -0.55
C ALA A 23 -4.81 -10.94 -0.62
N THR A 24 -3.78 -11.24 0.20
CA THR A 24 -3.17 -12.57 0.27
C THR A 24 -4.12 -13.61 0.88
N ILE A 25 -4.87 -13.26 1.93
CA ILE A 25 -5.88 -14.15 2.55
C ILE A 25 -6.94 -14.55 1.53
N LEU A 26 -7.32 -13.64 0.64
CA LEU A 26 -8.28 -13.91 -0.42
C LEU A 26 -7.69 -14.66 -1.64
N GLY A 27 -6.41 -15.02 -1.58
CA GLY A 27 -5.75 -15.77 -2.64
C GLY A 27 -5.42 -14.97 -3.90
N LEU A 28 -5.47 -13.65 -3.82
CA LEU A 28 -5.22 -12.76 -4.96
C LEU A 28 -3.74 -12.37 -5.11
N ASN A 29 -2.91 -12.66 -4.11
CA ASN A 29 -1.48 -12.33 -4.15
C ASN A 29 -0.72 -13.37 -4.98
N PRO A 30 -0.08 -12.97 -6.10
CA PRO A 30 0.66 -13.90 -6.93
C PRO A 30 1.99 -14.37 -6.31
N TRP A 31 2.46 -13.71 -5.25
CA TRP A 31 3.78 -13.99 -4.65
C TRP A 31 3.72 -14.68 -3.29
N SER A 32 2.52 -14.86 -2.71
CA SER A 32 2.34 -15.48 -1.40
C SER A 32 0.98 -16.16 -1.31
N THR A 33 0.94 -17.32 -0.63
CA THR A 33 -0.28 -18.10 -0.45
C THR A 33 -1.04 -17.70 0.80
N PRO A 34 -2.34 -17.99 0.89
CA PRO A 34 -3.11 -17.81 2.13
C PRO A 34 -2.50 -18.56 3.33
N PHE A 35 -1.90 -19.74 3.11
CA PHE A 35 -1.24 -20.51 4.17
C PHE A 35 0.01 -19.81 4.71
N GLU A 36 0.88 -19.30 3.82
CA GLU A 36 2.03 -18.50 4.23
C GLU A 36 1.61 -17.26 5.01
N MET A 37 0.51 -16.63 4.59
CA MET A 37 -0.05 -15.49 5.30
C MET A 37 -0.61 -15.86 6.67
N TRP A 38 -1.28 -16.98 6.79
CA TRP A 38 -1.71 -17.51 8.10
C TRP A 38 -0.52 -17.70 9.04
N CYS A 39 0.55 -18.31 8.55
CA CYS A 39 1.79 -18.49 9.33
C CYS A 39 2.36 -17.15 9.80
N ALA A 40 2.39 -16.14 8.95
CA ALA A 40 2.90 -14.81 9.27
C ALA A 40 2.01 -14.10 10.32
N ILE A 41 0.69 -14.11 10.13
CA ILE A 41 -0.27 -13.46 11.06
C ILE A 41 -0.22 -14.11 12.44
N THR A 42 -0.15 -15.42 12.50
CA THR A 42 -0.07 -16.18 13.74
C THR A 42 1.32 -16.19 14.36
N LYS A 43 2.30 -15.57 13.72
CA LYS A 43 3.72 -15.54 14.14
C LYS A 43 4.35 -16.94 14.26
N THR A 44 3.81 -17.89 13.53
CA THR A 44 4.33 -19.26 13.45
C THR A 44 5.57 -19.32 12.58
N TYR A 45 5.50 -18.65 11.44
CA TYR A 45 6.61 -18.48 10.52
C TYR A 45 6.39 -17.21 9.68
N GLU A 46 7.46 -16.47 9.42
CA GLU A 46 7.43 -15.34 8.50
C GLU A 46 8.72 -15.34 7.68
N LYS A 47 8.57 -15.30 6.36
CA LYS A 47 9.70 -15.15 5.45
C LYS A 47 10.43 -13.84 5.78
N PRO A 48 11.77 -13.85 5.93
CA PRO A 48 12.51 -12.62 6.17
C PRO A 48 12.24 -11.57 5.09
N PHE A 49 12.10 -10.31 5.52
CA PHE A 49 12.01 -9.19 4.58
C PHE A 49 13.37 -8.95 3.93
N GLU A 50 13.38 -8.94 2.60
CA GLU A 50 14.55 -8.57 1.81
C GLU A 50 14.26 -7.25 1.08
N ASP A 51 15.08 -6.23 1.33
CA ASP A 51 15.02 -4.99 0.56
C ASP A 51 15.64 -5.24 -0.83
N THR A 52 14.91 -4.90 -1.87
CA THR A 52 15.31 -5.11 -3.27
C THR A 52 15.46 -3.78 -3.98
N ILE A 53 16.07 -3.79 -5.18
CA ILE A 53 16.11 -2.60 -6.04
C ILE A 53 14.70 -2.09 -6.36
N TYR A 54 13.70 -2.97 -6.40
CA TYR A 54 12.30 -2.62 -6.67
C TYR A 54 11.68 -1.86 -5.50
N THR A 55 11.89 -2.31 -4.27
CA THR A 55 11.43 -1.62 -3.04
C THR A 55 12.13 -0.29 -2.86
N ALA A 56 13.43 -0.22 -3.09
CA ALA A 56 14.22 1.00 -2.99
C ALA A 56 13.77 2.05 -4.04
N ALA A 57 13.55 1.62 -5.28
CA ALA A 57 13.03 2.48 -6.33
C ALA A 57 11.62 2.98 -5.98
N GLY A 58 10.73 2.11 -5.49
CA GLY A 58 9.39 2.50 -5.04
C GLY A 58 9.43 3.63 -4.03
N LYS A 59 10.23 3.49 -2.98
CA LYS A 59 10.42 4.54 -1.95
C LYS A 59 10.98 5.86 -2.52
N ALA A 60 11.88 5.79 -3.49
CA ALA A 60 12.47 6.98 -4.12
C ALA A 60 11.51 7.69 -5.08
N ILE A 61 10.63 6.96 -5.75
CA ILE A 61 9.68 7.48 -6.74
C ILE A 61 8.40 8.00 -6.10
N GLU A 62 7.95 7.42 -5.01
CA GLU A 62 6.70 7.78 -4.31
C GLU A 62 6.55 9.30 -4.05
N PRO A 63 7.53 10.03 -3.48
CA PRO A 63 7.40 11.48 -3.31
C PRO A 63 7.30 12.25 -4.64
N LYS A 64 7.92 11.72 -5.69
CA LYS A 64 7.85 12.32 -7.03
C LYS A 64 6.49 12.13 -7.67
N GLN A 65 5.85 10.97 -7.44
CA GLN A 65 4.47 10.73 -7.85
C GLN A 65 3.50 11.65 -7.13
N ALA A 66 3.68 11.85 -5.81
CA ALA A 66 2.86 12.79 -5.05
C ALA A 66 2.98 14.21 -5.60
N GLU A 67 4.19 14.66 -5.89
CA GLU A 67 4.43 15.99 -6.48
C GLU A 67 3.83 16.12 -7.89
N TYR A 68 3.88 15.04 -8.69
CA TYR A 68 3.21 14.98 -9.98
C TYR A 68 1.69 15.13 -9.85
N MET A 69 1.06 14.45 -8.88
CA MET A 69 -0.38 14.56 -8.62
C MET A 69 -0.77 15.96 -8.16
N LYS A 70 -0.01 16.57 -7.27
CA LYS A 70 -0.23 17.96 -6.83
C LYS A 70 -0.19 18.93 -8.00
N LYS A 71 0.83 18.86 -8.86
CA LYS A 71 1.03 19.78 -9.97
C LYS A 71 0.06 19.56 -11.13
N SER A 72 -0.20 18.30 -11.49
CA SER A 72 -0.98 17.97 -12.69
C SER A 72 -2.49 18.00 -12.43
N TYR A 73 -2.91 17.70 -11.20
CA TYR A 73 -4.34 17.58 -10.85
C TYR A 73 -4.79 18.60 -9.79
N GLY A 74 -3.88 19.45 -9.29
CA GLY A 74 -4.22 20.44 -8.27
C GLY A 74 -4.66 19.84 -6.93
N MET A 75 -4.19 18.62 -6.61
CA MET A 75 -4.57 17.93 -5.39
C MET A 75 -3.80 18.42 -4.18
N ASP A 76 -4.49 18.56 -3.06
CA ASP A 76 -3.86 18.72 -1.75
C ASP A 76 -3.65 17.36 -1.12
N LEU A 77 -2.39 16.99 -0.92
CA LEU A 77 -2.00 15.69 -0.38
C LEU A 77 -1.28 15.85 0.96
N ILE A 78 -1.62 14.98 1.88
CA ILE A 78 -0.94 14.86 3.18
C ILE A 78 -0.40 13.45 3.37
N THR A 79 0.69 13.34 4.12
CA THR A 79 1.25 12.05 4.54
C THR A 79 0.52 11.51 5.78
N PRO A 80 0.65 10.22 6.10
CA PRO A 80 0.18 9.70 7.38
C PRO A 80 0.77 10.44 8.58
N THR A 81 2.04 10.85 8.51
CA THR A 81 2.70 11.64 9.56
C THR A 81 2.03 12.99 9.76
N ASP A 82 1.68 13.71 8.68
CA ASP A 82 0.98 14.99 8.74
C ASP A 82 -0.38 14.85 9.44
N ARG A 83 -1.06 13.76 9.19
CA ARG A 83 -2.41 13.52 9.73
C ARG A 83 -2.41 13.03 11.16
N TYR A 84 -1.47 12.14 11.51
CA TYR A 84 -1.51 11.34 12.75
C TYR A 84 -0.29 11.55 13.65
N GLY A 85 0.69 12.33 13.21
CA GLY A 85 1.95 12.60 13.92
C GLY A 85 3.01 11.53 13.66
N GLU A 86 4.19 11.76 14.18
CA GLU A 86 5.37 10.90 13.99
C GLU A 86 5.16 9.45 14.43
N ASP A 87 4.25 9.21 15.37
CA ASP A 87 3.95 7.89 15.90
C ASP A 87 2.82 7.15 15.14
N TYR A 88 2.48 7.60 13.92
CA TYR A 88 1.38 7.02 13.16
C TYR A 88 1.53 5.52 12.92
N PHE A 89 2.76 5.04 12.77
CA PHE A 89 3.04 3.64 12.50
C PHE A 89 2.55 2.74 13.65
N ASN A 90 2.81 3.13 14.90
CA ASN A 90 2.31 2.42 16.06
C ASN A 90 0.77 2.48 16.15
N LYS A 91 0.18 3.61 15.77
CA LYS A 91 -1.28 3.78 15.73
C LYS A 91 -1.93 2.87 14.69
N THR A 92 -1.36 2.75 13.48
CA THR A 92 -1.90 1.86 12.44
C THR A 92 -1.77 0.37 12.78
N TRP A 93 -0.74 -0.03 13.49
CA TRP A 93 -0.54 -1.39 13.94
C TRP A 93 -1.20 -1.69 15.30
N GLY A 94 -1.51 -0.65 16.08
CA GLY A 94 -2.16 -0.69 17.39
C GLY A 94 -3.67 -0.48 17.33
N ASP A 95 -4.18 0.48 18.06
CA ASP A 95 -5.61 0.75 18.24
C ASP A 95 -6.11 1.90 17.35
N PHE A 96 -5.53 2.06 16.17
CA PHE A 96 -5.88 3.13 15.23
C PHE A 96 -7.32 3.04 14.72
N PHE A 97 -7.82 1.82 14.55
CA PHE A 97 -9.19 1.53 14.16
C PHE A 97 -9.91 0.73 15.24
N PRO A 98 -10.36 1.35 16.33
CA PRO A 98 -10.95 0.66 17.50
C PRO A 98 -12.20 -0.14 17.15
N GLU A 99 -12.98 0.28 16.16
CA GLU A 99 -14.16 -0.43 15.67
C GLU A 99 -13.81 -1.65 14.81
N ASN A 100 -12.58 -1.72 14.34
CA ASN A 100 -12.06 -2.78 13.50
C ASN A 100 -10.74 -3.33 14.05
N PRO A 101 -10.72 -3.94 15.24
CA PRO A 101 -9.49 -4.23 15.99
C PRO A 101 -8.57 -5.25 15.32
N HIS A 102 -9.07 -6.03 14.35
CA HIS A 102 -8.29 -7.01 13.61
C HIS A 102 -7.61 -6.44 12.36
N PHE A 103 -8.00 -5.24 11.95
CA PHE A 103 -7.49 -4.58 10.75
C PHE A 103 -6.55 -3.45 11.10
N GLY A 104 -5.64 -3.18 10.18
CA GLY A 104 -4.76 -2.03 10.18
C GLY A 104 -4.55 -1.55 8.74
N GLY A 105 -3.97 -0.38 8.58
CA GLY A 105 -3.72 0.17 7.26
C GLY A 105 -2.46 1.03 7.26
N MET A 106 -1.79 1.04 6.12
CA MET A 106 -0.68 1.95 5.84
C MET A 106 -0.81 2.37 4.38
N TRP A 107 -1.42 3.50 4.17
CA TRP A 107 -1.55 4.15 2.86
C TRP A 107 -0.37 5.09 2.62
N ASP A 108 -0.15 5.43 1.36
CA ASP A 108 0.97 6.29 1.02
C ASP A 108 0.61 7.77 1.24
N TYR A 109 -0.51 8.23 0.69
CA TYR A 109 -1.00 9.61 0.84
C TYR A 109 -2.51 9.66 1.02
N LEU A 110 -2.97 10.78 1.59
CA LEU A 110 -4.38 11.13 1.68
C LEU A 110 -4.63 12.42 0.92
N GLY A 111 -5.67 12.43 0.10
CA GLY A 111 -6.23 13.64 -0.47
C GLY A 111 -7.12 14.33 0.54
N VAL A 112 -7.05 15.65 0.60
CA VAL A 112 -7.90 16.48 1.45
C VAL A 112 -8.65 17.49 0.60
N ASP A 113 -9.87 17.80 1.00
CA ASP A 113 -10.68 18.84 0.41
C ASP A 113 -10.25 20.25 0.89
N GLU A 114 -10.93 21.28 0.41
CA GLU A 114 -10.65 22.69 0.76
C GLU A 114 -10.81 22.97 2.27
N GLU A 115 -11.57 22.15 2.98
CA GLU A 115 -11.77 22.24 4.43
C GLU A 115 -10.71 21.45 5.22
N GLY A 116 -9.81 20.76 4.51
CA GLY A 116 -8.77 19.88 5.11
C GLY A 116 -9.31 18.53 5.56
N LYS A 117 -10.52 18.14 5.13
CA LYS A 117 -11.08 16.83 5.42
C LYS A 117 -10.54 15.80 4.44
N VAL A 118 -10.17 14.64 4.95
CA VAL A 118 -9.75 13.51 4.11
C VAL A 118 -10.93 12.99 3.31
N ASP A 119 -10.78 12.91 2.00
CA ASP A 119 -11.81 12.44 1.07
C ASP A 119 -11.31 11.34 0.11
N THR A 120 -10.01 11.15 0.02
CA THR A 120 -9.39 10.24 -0.95
C THR A 120 -8.18 9.51 -0.35
N VAL A 121 -8.05 8.22 -0.65
CA VAL A 121 -6.82 7.45 -0.41
C VAL A 121 -6.03 7.39 -1.70
N LEU A 122 -4.74 7.69 -1.64
CA LEU A 122 -3.81 7.53 -2.76
C LEU A 122 -2.77 6.45 -2.43
N GLU A 123 -2.61 5.52 -3.36
CA GLU A 123 -1.59 4.47 -3.34
C GLU A 123 -0.65 4.64 -4.53
N MET A 124 0.65 4.67 -4.25
CA MET A 124 1.69 4.83 -5.25
C MET A 124 2.30 3.48 -5.59
N LYS A 125 2.44 3.19 -6.88
CA LYS A 125 3.04 1.95 -7.38
C LYS A 125 4.07 2.23 -8.45
N THR A 126 5.09 1.39 -8.50
CA THR A 126 6.02 1.32 -9.63
C THR A 126 5.90 -0.05 -10.30
N THR A 127 6.00 -0.10 -11.61
CA THR A 127 5.81 -1.33 -12.37
C THR A 127 6.69 -1.36 -13.62
N LYS A 128 7.10 -2.55 -14.05
CA LYS A 128 7.65 -2.79 -15.39
C LYS A 128 6.55 -3.05 -16.43
N ARG A 129 5.34 -3.33 -15.99
CA ARG A 129 4.23 -3.83 -16.80
C ARG A 129 3.08 -2.83 -16.81
N ILE A 130 3.26 -1.75 -17.55
CA ILE A 130 2.22 -0.70 -17.67
C ILE A 130 0.94 -1.24 -18.31
N GLU A 131 1.04 -2.28 -19.13
CA GLU A 131 -0.08 -2.96 -19.77
C GLU A 131 -1.09 -3.53 -18.76
N ASP A 132 -0.64 -3.93 -17.57
CA ASP A 132 -1.53 -4.44 -16.50
C ASP A 132 -2.44 -3.34 -15.93
N TRP A 133 -2.13 -2.08 -16.21
CA TRP A 133 -2.83 -0.89 -15.71
C TRP A 133 -3.67 -0.15 -16.76
N GLN A 134 -3.69 -0.61 -18.00
CA GLN A 134 -4.32 0.12 -19.10
C GLN A 134 -5.84 0.25 -18.95
N ASN A 135 -6.50 -0.74 -18.35
CA ASN A 135 -7.96 -0.74 -18.20
C ASN A 135 -8.39 -0.36 -16.78
N ASN A 136 -7.73 -0.91 -15.78
CA ASN A 136 -7.96 -0.66 -14.36
C ASN A 136 -6.71 -1.01 -13.57
N ALA A 137 -6.65 -0.62 -12.30
CA ALA A 137 -5.64 -1.11 -11.39
C ALA A 137 -5.78 -2.64 -11.22
N PRO A 138 -4.67 -3.40 -11.13
CA PRO A 138 -4.73 -4.82 -10.82
C PRO A 138 -5.51 -5.07 -9.53
N GLU A 139 -6.40 -6.08 -9.55
CA GLU A 139 -7.32 -6.36 -8.46
C GLU A 139 -6.62 -6.52 -7.11
N TYR A 140 -5.47 -7.16 -7.10
CA TYR A 140 -4.63 -7.31 -5.91
C TYR A 140 -4.31 -5.95 -5.24
N TYR A 141 -3.91 -4.96 -6.02
CA TYR A 141 -3.60 -3.62 -5.52
C TYR A 141 -4.85 -2.80 -5.22
N ALA A 142 -5.87 -2.89 -6.06
CA ALA A 142 -7.14 -2.19 -5.84
C ALA A 142 -7.77 -2.59 -4.50
N LEU A 143 -7.72 -3.88 -4.17
CA LEU A 143 -8.28 -4.39 -2.92
C LEU A 143 -7.53 -3.90 -1.68
N GLN A 144 -6.21 -3.73 -1.76
CA GLN A 144 -5.42 -3.13 -0.68
C GLN A 144 -5.87 -1.71 -0.39
N ALA A 145 -5.98 -0.90 -1.44
CA ALA A 145 -6.41 0.50 -1.31
C ALA A 145 -7.87 0.62 -0.87
N ALA A 146 -8.74 -0.28 -1.33
CA ALA A 146 -10.13 -0.34 -0.92
C ALA A 146 -10.28 -0.62 0.59
N LEU A 147 -9.47 -1.51 1.15
CA LEU A 147 -9.45 -1.75 2.59
C LEU A 147 -9.09 -0.47 3.36
N TYR A 148 -8.11 0.27 2.90
CA TYR A 148 -7.71 1.52 3.56
C TYR A 148 -8.81 2.58 3.50
N ALA A 149 -9.45 2.74 2.36
CA ALA A 149 -10.60 3.64 2.21
C ALA A 149 -11.75 3.25 3.14
N TYR A 150 -12.08 1.96 3.21
CA TYR A 150 -13.08 1.45 4.14
C TYR A 150 -12.75 1.77 5.60
N LEU A 151 -11.52 1.52 6.04
CA LEU A 151 -11.08 1.79 7.41
C LEU A 151 -11.09 3.29 7.76
N LEU A 152 -10.86 4.15 6.78
CA LEU A 152 -10.90 5.62 6.95
C LEU A 152 -12.31 6.20 6.79
N GLY A 153 -13.26 5.41 6.29
CA GLY A 153 -14.61 5.90 6.00
C GLY A 153 -14.66 6.88 4.85
N VAL A 154 -13.81 6.70 3.83
CA VAL A 154 -13.79 7.49 2.60
C VAL A 154 -14.11 6.61 1.40
N ASP A 155 -14.71 7.19 0.37
CA ASP A 155 -15.17 6.44 -0.78
C ASP A 155 -14.22 6.47 -1.97
N ASN A 156 -13.38 7.51 -2.06
CA ASN A 156 -12.54 7.72 -3.24
C ASN A 156 -11.16 7.08 -3.07
N VAL A 157 -10.72 6.39 -4.09
CA VAL A 157 -9.39 5.80 -4.20
C VAL A 157 -8.75 6.22 -5.52
N ILE A 158 -7.52 6.67 -5.45
CA ILE A 158 -6.66 6.92 -6.62
C ILE A 158 -5.41 6.06 -6.48
N MET A 159 -5.15 5.26 -7.48
CA MET A 159 -3.90 4.52 -7.61
C MET A 159 -3.05 5.16 -8.69
N VAL A 160 -1.79 5.44 -8.37
CA VAL A 160 -0.83 6.06 -9.28
C VAL A 160 0.27 5.04 -9.58
N ALA A 161 0.35 4.62 -10.84
CA ALA A 161 1.35 3.66 -11.28
C ALA A 161 2.33 4.31 -12.25
N SER A 162 3.60 4.32 -11.87
CA SER A 162 4.69 4.80 -12.72
C SER A 162 5.42 3.62 -13.35
N PHE A 163 5.60 3.68 -14.68
CA PHE A 163 6.36 2.68 -15.43
C PHE A 163 7.86 2.98 -15.35
N LEU A 164 8.62 2.00 -14.88
CA LEU A 164 10.06 2.06 -14.76
C LEU A 164 10.71 0.96 -15.62
N ASP A 165 11.70 1.34 -16.40
CA ASP A 165 12.58 0.37 -17.05
C ASP A 165 13.76 -0.04 -16.12
N GLU A 166 14.64 -0.89 -16.61
CA GLU A 166 15.77 -1.37 -15.80
C GLU A 166 16.74 -0.26 -15.41
N LYS A 167 16.89 0.77 -16.23
CA LYS A 167 17.75 1.92 -15.95
C LYS A 167 17.16 2.79 -14.84
N ASP A 168 15.84 2.96 -14.87
CA ASP A 168 15.11 3.70 -13.84
C ASP A 168 15.18 3.01 -12.49
N TYR A 169 15.08 1.67 -12.45
CA TYR A 169 15.29 0.89 -11.22
C TYR A 169 16.72 0.97 -10.71
N ALA A 170 17.71 1.02 -11.60
CA ALA A 170 19.11 1.14 -11.22
C ALA A 170 19.46 2.55 -10.68
N ASP A 171 18.83 3.61 -11.21
CA ASP A 171 19.02 4.99 -10.77
C ASP A 171 17.69 5.77 -10.79
N PRO A 172 16.84 5.59 -9.78
CA PRO A 172 15.54 6.27 -9.70
C PRO A 172 15.64 7.77 -9.45
N SER A 173 16.83 8.29 -9.14
CA SER A 173 17.02 9.72 -8.86
C SER A 173 16.68 10.63 -10.05
N LYS A 174 16.90 10.14 -11.27
CA LYS A 174 16.66 10.85 -12.52
C LYS A 174 15.23 10.70 -13.06
N TYR A 175 14.46 9.78 -12.50
CA TYR A 175 13.10 9.52 -12.96
C TYR A 175 12.19 10.70 -12.65
N VAL A 176 11.37 11.09 -13.63
CA VAL A 176 10.37 12.16 -13.50
C VAL A 176 9.02 11.62 -13.98
N PRO A 177 8.02 11.47 -13.09
CA PRO A 177 6.67 11.11 -13.47
C PRO A 177 6.05 12.12 -14.44
N ASN A 178 5.38 11.63 -15.47
CA ASN A 178 4.67 12.43 -16.46
C ASN A 178 3.55 11.60 -17.12
N ILE A 179 2.73 12.24 -17.94
CA ILE A 179 1.56 11.59 -18.59
C ILE A 179 1.91 10.40 -19.51
N LYS A 180 3.16 10.28 -19.95
CA LYS A 180 3.59 9.17 -20.82
C LYS A 180 4.04 7.95 -20.04
N ASN A 181 4.48 8.12 -18.81
CA ASN A 181 5.06 7.06 -17.99
C ASN A 181 4.33 6.82 -16.68
N THR A 182 3.24 7.52 -16.43
CA THR A 182 2.46 7.41 -15.19
C THR A 182 0.98 7.37 -15.50
N ILE A 183 0.29 6.37 -15.00
CA ILE A 183 -1.15 6.15 -15.15
C ILE A 183 -1.82 6.36 -13.80
N THR A 184 -3.00 6.96 -13.82
CA THR A 184 -3.89 7.06 -12.66
C THR A 184 -5.11 6.18 -12.87
N ALA A 185 -5.48 5.40 -11.87
CA ALA A 185 -6.72 4.62 -11.85
C ALA A 185 -7.57 5.10 -10.66
N GLU A 186 -8.80 5.50 -10.93
CA GLU A 186 -9.74 6.00 -9.94
C GLU A 186 -10.90 5.06 -9.79
N PHE A 187 -11.31 4.79 -8.55
CA PHE A 187 -12.53 4.04 -8.27
C PHE A 187 -13.15 4.46 -6.93
N LYS A 188 -14.41 4.06 -6.73
CA LYS A 188 -15.12 4.28 -5.47
C LYS A 188 -15.34 2.97 -4.75
N VAL A 189 -15.19 3.03 -3.44
CA VAL A 189 -15.52 1.95 -2.51
C VAL A 189 -16.88 2.30 -1.90
N SER A 190 -17.94 1.75 -2.45
CA SER A 190 -19.31 1.98 -1.98
C SER A 190 -19.98 0.68 -1.59
#